data_f4d8b846abe65b726f1d007fb4b32c4b
#
_entry.id   f4d8b846abe65b726f1d007fb4b32c4b
#
_cell.length_a   1.000
_cell.length_b   1.000
_cell.length_c   1.000
_cell.angle_alpha   90.00
_cell.angle_beta   90.00
_cell.angle_gamma   90.00
#
_symmetry.space_group_name_H-M   'P 1'
#
loop_
_entity.id
_entity.type
_entity.pdbx_description
1 polymer ?
#
loop_
_entity_poly.entity_id
_entity_poly.type
_entity_poly.pdbx_seq_one_letter_code
_entity_poly.pdbx_strand_id
1 'polypeptide(L)'
;MTGEVTGEVTGEVLRLLEVLHGEMKRQEMQAALGLKHEDHFREAYLVPALRAGAVEMTLPDKPRSSRQRYRLTAKGREVLEKQKKES
;
A
#
# COMPACT_ATOMS: atom_id res chain seq x y z
N MET A 1 -23.36 -3.93 -3.92
CA MET A 1 -22.66 -4.04 -3.83
C MET A 1 -21.87 -3.96 -4.20
N THR A 2 -21.43 -3.80 -4.28
CA THR A 2 -20.68 -3.78 -4.57
C THR A 2 -19.88 -4.20 -4.59
N GLY A 3 -19.60 -4.38 -4.39
CA GLY A 3 -18.61 -4.83 -4.27
C GLY A 3 -17.70 -5.14 -5.13
N GLU A 4 -17.69 -5.09 -5.78
CA GLU A 4 -16.89 -5.38 -6.49
C GLU A 4 -15.79 -5.07 -6.52
N VAL A 5 -15.30 -5.07 -6.02
CA VAL A 5 -14.09 -4.75 -5.93
C VAL A 5 -13.17 -5.59 -6.52
N THR A 6 -12.39 -5.16 -7.31
CA THR A 6 -11.46 -5.87 -7.82
C THR A 6 -10.35 -5.89 -6.98
N GLY A 7 -9.67 -6.47 -6.56
CA GLY A 7 -8.63 -6.51 -5.68
C GLY A 7 -9.14 -6.27 -4.32
N GLU A 8 -8.84 -7.00 -3.36
CA GLU A 8 -9.35 -6.79 -2.06
C GLU A 8 -8.55 -5.82 -1.30
N VAL A 9 -9.22 -4.92 -0.61
CA VAL A 9 -8.57 -4.01 0.30
C VAL A 9 -8.78 -4.56 1.69
N THR A 10 -7.76 -5.23 2.18
CA THR A 10 -7.81 -5.83 3.51
C THR A 10 -7.48 -4.80 4.57
N GLY A 11 -7.64 -5.17 5.83
CA GLY A 11 -7.23 -4.31 6.93
C GLY A 11 -5.75 -3.98 6.87
N GLU A 12 -4.93 -4.96 6.47
CA GLU A 12 -3.51 -4.73 6.32
C GLU A 12 -3.22 -3.70 5.25
N VAL A 13 -3.92 -3.78 4.12
CA VAL A 13 -3.72 -2.81 3.05
C VAL A 13 -4.11 -1.43 3.53
N LEU A 14 -5.23 -1.30 4.24
CA LEU A 14 -5.64 -0.01 4.77
C LEU A 14 -4.58 0.59 5.68
N ARG A 15 -3.98 -0.23 6.53
CA ARG A 15 -2.94 0.26 7.41
C ARG A 15 -1.75 0.79 6.63
N LEU A 16 -1.39 0.08 5.56
CA LEU A 16 -0.29 0.53 4.72
C LEU A 16 -0.62 1.88 4.09
N LEU A 17 -1.83 2.02 3.57
CA LEU A 17 -2.22 3.28 2.95
C LEU A 17 -2.19 4.43 3.95
N GLU A 18 -2.52 4.15 5.20
CA GLU A 18 -2.53 5.18 6.23
C GLU A 18 -1.15 5.70 6.57
N VAL A 19 -0.13 4.83 6.51
CA VAL A 19 1.22 5.27 6.85
C VAL A 19 1.99 5.78 5.65
N LEU A 20 1.46 5.57 4.44
CA LEU A 20 2.18 5.95 3.24
C LEU A 20 1.96 7.42 2.95
N HIS A 21 2.99 8.21 3.16
CA HIS A 21 2.95 9.64 2.91
C HIS A 21 3.94 9.98 1.82
N GLY A 22 3.44 10.61 0.75
CA GLY A 22 4.30 10.93 -0.37
C GLY A 22 4.90 9.67 -0.96
N GLU A 23 6.20 9.68 -1.15
CA GLU A 23 6.93 8.53 -1.68
C GLU A 23 7.78 7.95 -0.57
N MET A 24 7.65 6.67 -0.33
CA MET A 24 8.37 6.01 0.75
C MET A 24 9.02 4.74 0.23
N LYS A 25 10.16 4.42 0.81
CA LYS A 25 10.82 3.17 0.52
C LYS A 25 10.16 2.05 1.29
N ARG A 26 10.35 0.82 0.80
CA ARG A 26 9.78 -0.34 1.46
C ARG A 26 10.14 -0.40 2.93
N GLN A 27 11.42 -0.15 3.22
CA GLN A 27 11.88 -0.20 4.60
C GLN A 27 11.21 0.84 5.47
N GLU A 28 10.97 2.01 4.91
CA GLU A 28 10.33 3.07 5.67
C GLU A 28 8.89 2.71 6.02
N MET A 29 8.19 2.10 5.07
CA MET A 29 6.82 1.69 5.33
C MET A 29 6.77 0.57 6.36
N GLN A 30 7.70 -0.36 6.25
CA GLN A 30 7.75 -1.47 7.19
C GLN A 30 7.99 -0.97 8.61
N ALA A 31 8.90 -0.01 8.74
CA ALA A 31 9.20 0.57 10.06
C ALA A 31 8.01 1.34 10.61
N ALA A 32 7.31 2.07 9.74
CA ALA A 32 6.16 2.84 10.17
C ALA A 32 5.03 1.93 10.67
N LEU A 33 4.96 0.71 10.12
CA LEU A 33 3.96 -0.26 10.54
C LEU A 33 4.41 -1.06 11.76
N GLY A 34 5.66 -0.90 12.16
CA GLY A 34 6.19 -1.64 13.31
C GLY A 34 6.41 -3.11 13.05
N LEU A 35 6.59 -3.48 11.79
CA LEU A 35 6.75 -4.88 11.43
C LEU A 35 8.22 -5.28 11.42
N LYS A 36 8.51 -6.45 11.97
CA LYS A 36 9.87 -6.92 12.04
C LYS A 36 10.26 -7.83 10.88
N HIS A 37 9.27 -8.48 10.27
CA HIS A 37 9.55 -9.47 9.23
C HIS A 37 9.20 -8.91 7.87
N GLU A 38 10.20 -8.85 7.02
CA GLU A 38 10.03 -8.30 5.69
C GLU A 38 9.08 -9.13 4.84
N ASP A 39 9.15 -10.45 4.97
CA ASP A 39 8.29 -11.32 4.19
C ASP A 39 6.83 -11.09 4.52
N HIS A 40 6.53 -10.95 5.80
CA HIS A 40 5.16 -10.68 6.23
C HIS A 40 4.67 -9.34 5.69
N PHE A 41 5.51 -8.33 5.80
CA PHE A 41 5.15 -7.01 5.28
C PHE A 41 4.83 -7.09 3.79
N ARG A 42 5.70 -7.74 3.04
CA ARG A 42 5.53 -7.81 1.61
C ARG A 42 4.27 -8.56 1.23
N GLU A 43 4.07 -9.73 1.81
CA GLU A 43 2.97 -10.60 1.39
C GLU A 43 1.61 -10.16 1.89
N ALA A 44 1.56 -9.62 3.09
CA ALA A 44 0.27 -9.25 3.68
C ALA A 44 -0.11 -7.80 3.41
N TYR A 45 0.86 -6.94 3.17
CA TYR A 45 0.60 -5.52 3.02
C TYR A 45 0.91 -5.00 1.63
N LEU A 46 2.15 -5.15 1.20
CA LEU A 46 2.60 -4.51 -0.03
C LEU A 46 2.03 -5.15 -1.29
N VAL A 47 2.18 -6.46 -1.44
CA VAL A 47 1.71 -7.14 -2.64
C VAL A 47 0.20 -6.97 -2.81
N PRO A 48 -0.62 -7.18 -1.76
CA PRO A 48 -2.05 -6.94 -1.93
C PRO A 48 -2.38 -5.50 -2.31
N ALA A 49 -1.64 -4.53 -1.77
CA ALA A 49 -1.88 -3.13 -2.12
C ALA A 49 -1.56 -2.86 -3.58
N LEU A 50 -0.48 -3.45 -4.08
CA LEU A 50 -0.14 -3.31 -5.49
C LEU A 50 -1.18 -3.97 -6.38
N ARG A 51 -1.65 -5.15 -5.99
CA ARG A 51 -2.66 -5.85 -6.76
C ARG A 51 -4.00 -5.11 -6.79
N ALA A 52 -4.33 -4.48 -5.70
CA ALA A 52 -5.56 -3.70 -5.63
C ALA A 52 -5.45 -2.40 -6.41
N GLY A 53 -4.24 -2.04 -6.85
CA GLY A 53 -4.05 -0.79 -7.56
C GLY A 53 -4.07 0.42 -6.66
N ALA A 54 -3.91 0.22 -5.35
CA ALA A 54 -3.94 1.31 -4.39
C ALA A 54 -2.57 1.95 -4.20
N VAL A 55 -1.52 1.24 -4.55
CA VAL A 55 -0.14 1.69 -4.41
C VAL A 55 0.59 1.41 -5.71
N GLU A 56 1.52 2.25 -6.09
CA GLU A 56 2.30 2.02 -7.29
C GLU A 56 3.77 2.27 -7.01
N MET A 57 4.61 1.65 -7.82
CA MET A 57 6.05 1.85 -7.73
C MET A 57 6.45 3.08 -8.53
N THR A 58 7.39 3.86 -8.01
CA THR A 58 7.87 5.02 -8.76
C THR A 58 8.84 4.60 -9.85
N LEU A 59 9.50 3.45 -9.67
CA LEU A 59 10.41 2.91 -10.68
C LEU A 59 9.95 1.49 -11.04
N PRO A 60 8.86 1.36 -11.80
CA PRO A 60 8.31 0.02 -12.06
C PRO A 60 9.26 -0.89 -12.83
N ASP A 61 10.17 -0.30 -13.61
CA ASP A 61 11.13 -1.10 -14.36
C ASP A 61 12.26 -1.63 -13.50
N LYS A 62 12.41 -1.12 -12.29
CA LYS A 62 13.49 -1.51 -11.41
C LYS A 62 12.98 -1.79 -10.01
N PRO A 63 12.17 -2.83 -9.87
CA PRO A 63 11.50 -3.06 -8.59
C PRO A 63 12.45 -3.34 -7.43
N ARG A 64 13.67 -3.78 -7.72
CA ARG A 64 14.63 -4.06 -6.66
C ARG A 64 15.67 -2.99 -6.47
N SER A 65 15.51 -1.87 -7.17
CA SER A 65 16.45 -0.78 -7.02
C SER A 65 16.42 -0.22 -5.61
N SER A 66 17.57 0.19 -5.11
CA SER A 66 17.64 0.84 -3.81
C SER A 66 16.94 2.18 -3.82
N ARG A 67 16.65 2.71 -5.02
CA ARG A 67 15.94 3.98 -5.14
C ARG A 67 14.45 3.78 -5.33
N GLN A 68 13.99 2.54 -5.37
CA GLN A 68 12.58 2.26 -5.56
C GLN A 68 11.77 2.83 -4.41
N ARG A 69 10.69 3.52 -4.74
CA ARG A 69 9.78 4.05 -3.76
C ARG A 69 8.35 3.69 -4.15
N TYR A 70 7.46 3.88 -3.24
CA TYR A 70 6.06 3.55 -3.45
C TYR A 70 5.21 4.74 -3.07
N ARG A 71 4.08 4.90 -3.72
CA ARG A 71 3.18 6.00 -3.44
C ARG A 71 1.75 5.57 -3.65
N LEU A 72 0.83 6.34 -3.10
CA LEU A 72 -0.59 6.07 -3.30
C LEU A 72 -1.00 6.43 -4.71
N THR A 73 -1.86 5.60 -5.27
CA THR A 73 -2.52 5.94 -6.53
C THR A 73 -3.77 6.74 -6.21
N ALA A 74 -4.45 7.23 -7.25
CA ALA A 74 -5.73 7.90 -7.05
C ALA A 74 -6.71 6.95 -6.37
N LYS A 75 -6.69 5.68 -6.76
CA LYS A 75 -7.56 4.70 -6.14
C LYS A 75 -7.24 4.53 -4.67
N GLY A 76 -5.95 4.50 -4.33
CA GLY A 76 -5.55 4.38 -2.93
C GLY A 76 -6.07 5.52 -2.10
N ARG A 77 -6.01 6.73 -2.65
CA ARG A 77 -6.52 7.89 -1.94
C ARG A 77 -8.01 7.81 -1.74
N GLU A 78 -8.72 7.34 -2.76
CA GLU A 78 -10.17 7.18 -2.65
C GLU A 78 -10.53 6.18 -1.56
N VAL A 79 -9.80 5.10 -1.50
CA VAL A 79 -10.05 4.09 -0.48
C VAL A 79 -9.90 4.67 0.91
N LEU A 80 -8.82 5.43 1.11
CA LEU A 80 -8.59 6.07 2.40
C LEU A 80 -9.70 7.05 2.75
N GLU A 81 -10.13 7.84 1.78
CA GLU A 81 -11.16 8.83 2.04
C GLU A 81 -12.48 8.18 2.38
N LYS A 82 -12.82 7.10 1.68
CA LYS A 82 -14.06 6.40 1.99
C LYS A 82 -14.03 5.80 3.38
N GLN A 83 -12.87 5.27 3.75
CA GLN A 83 -12.74 4.68 5.07
C GLN A 83 -12.95 5.72 6.15
N LYS A 84 -12.39 6.90 5.95
CA LYS A 84 -12.55 7.97 6.93
C LYS A 84 -13.98 8.46 7.02
N LYS A 85 -14.66 8.53 5.89
CA LYS A 85 -16.02 9.01 5.89
C LYS A 85 -16.98 8.05 6.56
N GLU A 86 -16.68 6.78 6.48
CA GLU A 86 -17.55 5.79 7.04
C GLU A 86 -17.34 5.59 8.52
N SER A 87 -16.24 6.04 9.04
CA SER A 87 -16.02 5.93 10.47
C SER A 87 -16.38 7.22 11.20
#